data_1dbd85cda19a9a7f12f65b368c115b0f
#
_entry.id   1dbd85cda19a9a7f12f65b368c115b0f
#
_cell.length_a   1.000
_cell.length_b   1.000
_cell.length_c   1.000
_cell.angle_alpha   90.00
_cell.angle_beta   90.00
_cell.angle_gamma   90.00
#
_symmetry.space_group_name_H-M   'P 1'
#
loop_
_entity.id
_entity.type
_entity.pdbx_description
1 polymer ?
#
loop_
_entity_poly.entity_id
_entity_poly.type
_entity_poly.pdbx_seq_one_letter_code
_entity_poly.pdbx_strand_id
1 'polypeptide(L)'
;MSVACGLQHTLAVSSTGSIYAWGYGADGQLGFPAQEDIFVPTRIDTVAMSAVDVVMVAASGNSSAAVAKDGTVYTWGYCHTGREGPYPATIKEPTRRDKTAFGGSPAVMVACGTHHTMVLTADGRLWTFGKGSNGQLGHGGVEFQLEGGEADWMYKGVLAPTPITHFSEVLKTKIVMMAAGEEHSMALTAEGVVCTWGSNESFALGHQGVGGYGTPVMLDRASFKSNVVYIQAGEHHSAAVTKEGTLFMWGCKSDGVLGLGGCDGFIENPTPLNQNEFGGVSVYSVTCGPSHTMAITKDGRAWMWGVSGDFLGEWNEPGGQSCTGRFLRPHPIDPIHFGGARIVAASAGQHFSAVVTDLNELFGWGWEVSHRHSFYGRTVLGFFRHDEEPTPVRLPSYSMQGALVGRYQSLSKEHALAFAMGSHSRLGSEQRCEKGVYTLDAFLMKMIVEASGTKPEGRAGELEGFVRLMGAGNRCY
;
A
#
# COMPACT_ATOMS: atom_id res chain seq x y z
N MET A 1 5.65 -3.04 -12.55
CA MET A 1 5.69 -3.23 -11.08
C MET A 1 4.39 -2.76 -10.46
N SER A 2 3.98 -3.37 -9.34
CA SER A 2 2.82 -2.97 -8.54
C SER A 2 3.25 -2.87 -7.08
N VAL A 3 2.71 -1.91 -6.35
CA VAL A 3 2.92 -1.73 -4.91
C VAL A 3 1.57 -1.54 -4.23
N ALA A 4 1.38 -2.13 -3.06
CA ALA A 4 0.18 -1.97 -2.24
C ALA A 4 0.57 -1.86 -0.77
N CYS A 5 0.01 -0.87 -0.08
CA CYS A 5 0.21 -0.62 1.33
C CYS A 5 -1.08 -0.96 2.09
N GLY A 6 -0.96 -1.81 3.13
CA GLY A 6 -2.00 -2.01 4.14
C GLY A 6 -1.87 -0.99 5.27
N LEU A 7 -2.43 -1.29 6.45
CA LEU A 7 -2.27 -0.42 7.62
C LEU A 7 -0.78 -0.31 8.01
N GLN A 8 -0.10 -1.43 8.16
CA GLN A 8 1.26 -1.50 8.71
C GLN A 8 2.16 -2.48 7.94
N HIS A 9 1.82 -2.79 6.69
CA HIS A 9 2.63 -3.65 5.83
C HIS A 9 2.58 -3.20 4.38
N THR A 10 3.57 -3.64 3.63
CA THR A 10 3.68 -3.33 2.20
C THR A 10 3.91 -4.60 1.40
N LEU A 11 3.26 -4.68 0.25
CA LEU A 11 3.49 -5.68 -0.78
C LEU A 11 4.03 -5.01 -2.04
N ALA A 12 4.97 -5.66 -2.72
CA ALA A 12 5.43 -5.23 -4.03
C ALA A 12 5.61 -6.41 -4.98
N VAL A 13 5.37 -6.16 -6.26
CA VAL A 13 5.61 -7.13 -7.34
C VAL A 13 6.74 -6.64 -8.22
N SER A 14 7.75 -7.48 -8.41
CA SER A 14 8.85 -7.20 -9.33
C SER A 14 8.41 -7.28 -10.80
N SER A 15 9.26 -6.79 -11.70
CA SER A 15 9.05 -6.95 -13.15
C SER A 15 9.06 -8.41 -13.62
N THR A 16 9.58 -9.32 -12.80
CA THR A 16 9.62 -10.76 -13.06
C THR A 16 8.49 -11.55 -12.41
N GLY A 17 7.50 -10.85 -11.81
CA GLY A 17 6.36 -11.50 -11.15
C GLY A 17 6.64 -12.04 -9.75
N SER A 18 7.82 -11.78 -9.17
CA SER A 18 8.11 -12.15 -7.78
C SER A 18 7.45 -11.17 -6.82
N ILE A 19 6.86 -11.69 -5.75
CA ILE A 19 6.19 -10.90 -4.72
C ILE A 19 7.10 -10.72 -3.50
N TYR A 20 7.08 -9.53 -2.94
CA TYR A 20 7.83 -9.14 -1.74
C TYR A 20 6.89 -8.55 -0.70
N ALA A 21 7.16 -8.81 0.57
CA ALA A 21 6.42 -8.25 1.70
C ALA A 21 7.36 -7.75 2.79
N TRP A 22 6.94 -6.70 3.50
CA TRP A 22 7.63 -6.17 4.68
C TRP A 22 6.67 -5.34 5.53
N GLY A 23 7.08 -5.03 6.77
CA GLY A 23 6.31 -4.33 7.78
C GLY A 23 5.88 -5.22 8.93
N TYR A 24 4.74 -4.94 9.53
CA TYR A 24 4.14 -5.69 10.63
C TYR A 24 3.65 -7.07 10.18
N GLY A 25 3.96 -8.12 10.97
CA GLY A 25 3.74 -9.51 10.56
C GLY A 25 2.86 -10.34 11.50
N ALA A 26 2.48 -9.80 12.68
CA ALA A 26 1.82 -10.59 13.72
C ALA A 26 0.46 -11.20 13.32
N ASP A 27 -0.24 -10.58 12.34
CA ASP A 27 -1.53 -11.08 11.83
C ASP A 27 -1.39 -11.87 10.52
N GLY A 28 -0.16 -12.33 10.19
CA GLY A 28 0.11 -13.15 9.02
C GLY A 28 0.08 -12.40 7.68
N GLN A 29 -0.12 -11.07 7.67
CA GLN A 29 -0.28 -10.25 6.47
C GLN A 29 0.96 -10.20 5.58
N LEU A 30 2.13 -10.59 6.10
CA LEU A 30 3.35 -10.71 5.29
C LEU A 30 3.42 -11.99 4.47
N GLY A 31 2.58 -13.01 4.78
CA GLY A 31 2.54 -14.27 4.04
C GLY A 31 3.67 -15.24 4.37
N PHE A 32 4.31 -15.09 5.53
CA PHE A 32 5.34 -16.00 6.05
C PHE A 32 4.79 -16.85 7.20
N PRO A 33 5.24 -18.12 7.36
CA PRO A 33 4.83 -18.98 8.48
C PRO A 33 5.13 -18.40 9.85
N ALA A 34 6.27 -17.72 9.99
CA ALA A 34 6.62 -16.94 11.18
C ALA A 34 5.85 -15.60 11.16
N GLN A 35 5.16 -15.33 12.27
CA GLN A 35 4.42 -14.07 12.45
C GLN A 35 5.34 -13.03 13.10
N GLU A 36 6.39 -12.67 12.40
CA GLU A 36 7.38 -11.69 12.85
C GLU A 36 7.37 -10.46 11.95
N ASP A 37 7.75 -9.32 12.50
CA ASP A 37 7.92 -8.08 11.75
C ASP A 37 9.15 -8.17 10.86
N ILE A 38 9.00 -7.79 9.61
CA ILE A 38 10.07 -7.79 8.63
C ILE A 38 10.29 -6.37 8.12
N PHE A 39 11.47 -5.81 8.38
CA PHE A 39 11.75 -4.39 8.08
C PHE A 39 12.40 -4.15 6.72
N VAL A 40 12.66 -5.20 5.94
CA VAL A 40 13.24 -5.09 4.60
C VAL A 40 12.39 -5.85 3.61
N PRO A 41 12.25 -5.39 2.35
CA PRO A 41 11.51 -6.13 1.33
C PRO A 41 12.01 -7.56 1.23
N THR A 42 11.21 -8.53 1.66
CA THR A 42 11.55 -9.95 1.67
C THR A 42 10.64 -10.71 0.72
N ARG A 43 11.23 -11.54 -0.13
CA ARG A 43 10.48 -12.35 -1.10
C ARG A 43 9.62 -13.38 -0.38
N ILE A 44 8.34 -13.47 -0.76
CA ILE A 44 7.47 -14.55 -0.31
C ILE A 44 7.81 -15.79 -1.15
N ASP A 45 8.55 -16.71 -0.55
CA ASP A 45 9.02 -17.95 -1.19
C ASP A 45 8.40 -19.19 -0.50
N THR A 46 7.07 -19.18 -0.38
CA THR A 46 6.29 -20.31 0.13
C THR A 46 6.01 -21.31 -1.00
N VAL A 47 5.68 -22.55 -0.64
CA VAL A 47 5.32 -23.59 -1.62
C VAL A 47 4.19 -23.12 -2.55
N ALA A 48 3.24 -22.34 -2.00
CA ALA A 48 2.11 -21.81 -2.78
C ALA A 48 2.54 -20.77 -3.82
N MET A 49 3.67 -20.07 -3.62
CA MET A 49 4.09 -18.91 -4.44
C MET A 49 5.39 -19.18 -5.22
N SER A 50 6.05 -20.33 -5.02
CA SER A 50 7.41 -20.60 -5.53
C SER A 50 7.55 -20.59 -7.05
N ALA A 51 6.46 -20.82 -7.80
CA ALA A 51 6.44 -20.86 -9.26
C ALA A 51 5.33 -19.98 -9.85
N VAL A 52 4.93 -18.92 -9.14
CA VAL A 52 3.79 -18.08 -9.55
C VAL A 52 4.28 -16.73 -10.06
N ASP A 53 3.88 -16.39 -11.28
CA ASP A 53 4.05 -15.05 -11.84
C ASP A 53 2.90 -14.17 -11.35
N VAL A 54 3.15 -13.33 -10.33
CA VAL A 54 2.18 -12.35 -9.81
C VAL A 54 2.18 -11.12 -10.71
N VAL A 55 0.98 -10.62 -11.03
CA VAL A 55 0.81 -9.41 -11.87
C VAL A 55 0.25 -8.23 -11.08
N MET A 56 -0.44 -8.50 -9.96
CA MET A 56 -1.05 -7.46 -9.13
C MET A 56 -1.09 -7.88 -7.67
N VAL A 57 -0.93 -6.92 -6.77
CA VAL A 57 -1.13 -7.06 -5.33
C VAL A 57 -2.12 -6.02 -4.83
N ALA A 58 -2.81 -6.37 -3.76
CA ALA A 58 -3.66 -5.46 -2.98
C ALA A 58 -3.42 -5.71 -1.48
N ALA A 59 -3.47 -4.65 -0.70
CA ALA A 59 -3.35 -4.68 0.75
C ALA A 59 -4.27 -3.64 1.37
N SER A 60 -4.92 -3.99 2.47
CA SER A 60 -5.71 -3.06 3.29
C SER A 60 -5.92 -3.67 4.67
N GLY A 61 -6.02 -2.84 5.70
CA GLY A 61 -6.03 -3.36 7.06
C GLY A 61 -4.81 -4.25 7.30
N ASN A 62 -5.05 -5.45 7.81
CA ASN A 62 -4.07 -6.51 7.97
C ASN A 62 -4.28 -7.66 6.96
N SER A 63 -4.92 -7.36 5.82
CA SER A 63 -5.24 -8.33 4.76
C SER A 63 -4.38 -8.08 3.53
N SER A 64 -4.03 -9.16 2.85
CA SER A 64 -3.21 -9.19 1.66
C SER A 64 -3.80 -10.07 0.58
N ALA A 65 -3.67 -9.64 -0.68
CA ALA A 65 -4.10 -10.43 -1.82
C ALA A 65 -3.17 -10.23 -3.03
N ALA A 66 -3.15 -11.23 -3.91
CA ALA A 66 -2.42 -11.18 -5.17
C ALA A 66 -3.21 -11.85 -6.29
N VAL A 67 -3.01 -11.37 -7.51
CA VAL A 67 -3.49 -12.02 -8.74
C VAL A 67 -2.28 -12.51 -9.52
N ALA A 68 -2.30 -13.78 -9.88
CA ALA A 68 -1.31 -14.37 -10.75
C ALA A 68 -1.67 -14.17 -12.22
N LYS A 69 -0.69 -14.31 -13.10
CA LYS A 69 -0.83 -14.15 -14.55
C LYS A 69 -1.87 -15.09 -15.19
N ASP A 70 -2.11 -16.25 -14.57
CA ASP A 70 -3.12 -17.23 -15.01
C ASP A 70 -4.54 -16.91 -14.49
N GLY A 71 -4.69 -15.83 -13.71
CA GLY A 71 -5.94 -15.40 -13.09
C GLY A 71 -6.26 -16.12 -11.79
N THR A 72 -5.31 -16.83 -11.20
CA THR A 72 -5.43 -17.38 -9.85
C THR A 72 -5.31 -16.25 -8.82
N VAL A 73 -6.17 -16.25 -7.81
CA VAL A 73 -6.13 -15.29 -6.68
C VAL A 73 -5.50 -15.97 -5.47
N TYR A 74 -4.68 -15.24 -4.75
CA TYR A 74 -4.12 -15.62 -3.46
C TYR A 74 -4.55 -14.61 -2.41
N THR A 75 -4.93 -15.10 -1.22
CA THR A 75 -5.33 -14.24 -0.08
C THR A 75 -4.68 -14.74 1.20
N TRP A 76 -4.25 -13.82 2.06
CA TRP A 76 -3.64 -14.12 3.36
C TRP A 76 -3.75 -12.93 4.32
N GLY A 77 -3.28 -13.09 5.56
CA GLY A 77 -3.38 -12.12 6.62
C GLY A 77 -4.62 -12.32 7.49
N TYR A 78 -5.07 -11.24 8.12
CA TYR A 78 -6.29 -11.21 8.90
C TYR A 78 -7.48 -11.11 7.96
N CYS A 79 -7.77 -12.22 7.32
CA CYS A 79 -8.85 -12.29 6.35
C CYS A 79 -10.11 -12.80 7.05
N HIS A 80 -11.20 -12.08 6.93
CA HIS A 80 -12.53 -12.59 7.25
C HIS A 80 -12.96 -13.71 6.26
N THR A 81 -11.99 -14.32 5.58
CA THR A 81 -12.20 -15.31 4.54
C THR A 81 -12.12 -16.72 5.11
N GLY A 82 -13.25 -17.17 5.66
CA GLY A 82 -13.62 -18.56 5.59
C GLY A 82 -12.64 -19.61 6.08
N ARG A 83 -12.40 -19.68 7.39
CA ARG A 83 -12.19 -20.95 8.06
C ARG A 83 -13.33 -21.17 9.03
N GLU A 84 -13.81 -22.42 9.12
CA GLU A 84 -14.81 -22.87 10.08
C GLU A 84 -14.36 -22.53 11.50
N GLY A 85 -14.98 -21.49 12.10
CA GLY A 85 -14.70 -21.05 13.47
C GLY A 85 -15.34 -19.69 13.78
N PRO A 86 -15.71 -19.42 15.06
CA PRO A 86 -16.44 -18.21 15.46
C PRO A 86 -15.59 -16.91 15.45
N TYR A 87 -14.29 -16.99 15.06
CA TYR A 87 -13.38 -15.85 15.02
C TYR A 87 -12.70 -15.76 13.66
N PRO A 88 -12.40 -14.53 13.19
CA PRO A 88 -11.62 -14.34 11.98
C PRO A 88 -10.27 -15.07 12.13
N ALA A 89 -10.01 -16.00 11.23
CA ALA A 89 -8.78 -16.78 11.27
C ALA A 89 -7.66 -16.03 10.58
N THR A 90 -6.51 -15.92 11.24
CA THR A 90 -5.28 -15.49 10.62
C THR A 90 -4.78 -16.53 9.62
N ILE A 91 -4.71 -16.18 8.36
CA ILE A 91 -4.13 -17.00 7.30
C ILE A 91 -2.67 -16.56 7.13
N LYS A 92 -1.74 -17.39 7.63
CA LYS A 92 -0.32 -17.02 7.68
C LYS A 92 0.38 -17.04 6.33
N GLU A 93 -0.08 -17.91 5.43
CA GLU A 93 0.53 -18.12 4.11
C GLU A 93 -0.49 -17.89 2.99
N PRO A 94 -0.06 -17.45 1.80
CA PRO A 94 -0.94 -17.25 0.67
C PRO A 94 -1.80 -18.48 0.36
N THR A 95 -3.12 -18.32 0.46
CA THR A 95 -4.09 -19.38 0.17
C THR A 95 -4.63 -19.21 -1.24
N ARG A 96 -4.49 -20.27 -2.04
CA ARG A 96 -4.88 -20.30 -3.45
C ARG A 96 -6.38 -20.38 -3.64
N ARG A 97 -6.91 -19.57 -4.55
CA ARG A 97 -8.27 -19.63 -5.09
C ARG A 97 -8.18 -19.60 -6.62
N ASP A 98 -8.41 -20.72 -7.25
CA ASP A 98 -8.36 -20.81 -8.71
C ASP A 98 -9.63 -20.28 -9.39
N LYS A 99 -9.64 -20.24 -10.71
CA LYS A 99 -10.75 -19.71 -11.50
C LYS A 99 -12.09 -20.40 -11.26
N THR A 100 -12.12 -21.64 -10.72
CA THR A 100 -13.38 -22.34 -10.42
C THR A 100 -14.15 -21.64 -9.29
N ALA A 101 -13.44 -21.01 -8.36
CA ALA A 101 -14.03 -20.18 -7.31
C ALA A 101 -14.73 -18.93 -7.87
N PHE A 102 -14.47 -18.57 -9.11
CA PHE A 102 -14.99 -17.39 -9.81
C PHE A 102 -15.79 -17.76 -11.06
N GLY A 103 -16.50 -18.89 -11.00
CA GLY A 103 -17.36 -19.34 -12.11
C GLY A 103 -16.62 -19.68 -13.39
N GLY A 104 -15.33 -20.07 -13.31
CA GLY A 104 -14.49 -20.47 -14.41
C GLY A 104 -13.77 -19.33 -15.17
N SER A 105 -14.05 -18.07 -14.84
CA SER A 105 -13.38 -16.91 -15.44
C SER A 105 -12.12 -16.52 -14.64
N PRO A 106 -10.98 -16.22 -15.31
CA PRO A 106 -9.77 -15.79 -14.61
C PRO A 106 -9.96 -14.41 -13.97
N ALA A 107 -9.40 -14.21 -12.77
CA ALA A 107 -9.34 -12.90 -12.16
C ALA A 107 -8.35 -11.99 -12.89
N VAL A 108 -8.70 -10.70 -13.01
CA VAL A 108 -7.86 -9.66 -13.61
C VAL A 108 -7.51 -8.56 -12.62
N MET A 109 -8.27 -8.44 -11.52
CA MET A 109 -8.04 -7.44 -10.49
C MET A 109 -8.50 -7.96 -9.13
N VAL A 110 -7.80 -7.57 -8.06
CA VAL A 110 -8.20 -7.77 -6.67
C VAL A 110 -8.11 -6.44 -5.93
N ALA A 111 -9.04 -6.18 -5.02
CA ALA A 111 -8.99 -5.08 -4.07
C ALA A 111 -9.33 -5.60 -2.67
N CYS A 112 -8.57 -5.15 -1.69
CA CYS A 112 -8.81 -5.41 -0.28
C CYS A 112 -9.41 -4.17 0.37
N GLY A 113 -10.55 -4.32 1.03
CA GLY A 113 -11.01 -3.42 2.07
C GLY A 113 -10.46 -3.89 3.43
N THR A 114 -10.74 -3.15 4.50
CA THR A 114 -10.27 -3.53 5.83
C THR A 114 -10.82 -4.91 6.24
N HIS A 115 -12.04 -5.23 5.83
CA HIS A 115 -12.75 -6.43 6.27
C HIS A 115 -13.36 -7.26 5.14
N HIS A 116 -13.18 -6.87 3.88
CA HIS A 116 -13.75 -7.58 2.73
C HIS A 116 -12.78 -7.57 1.55
N THR A 117 -13.00 -8.48 0.64
CA THR A 117 -12.20 -8.60 -0.59
C THR A 117 -13.10 -8.57 -1.80
N MET A 118 -12.67 -7.88 -2.83
CA MET A 118 -13.33 -7.79 -4.13
C MET A 118 -12.43 -8.39 -5.21
N VAL A 119 -13.00 -9.13 -6.15
CA VAL A 119 -12.29 -9.72 -7.29
C VAL A 119 -13.07 -9.42 -8.57
N LEU A 120 -12.40 -8.85 -9.56
CA LEU A 120 -12.93 -8.63 -10.89
C LEU A 120 -12.41 -9.72 -11.82
N THR A 121 -13.29 -10.37 -12.54
CA THR A 121 -12.95 -11.40 -13.54
C THR A 121 -12.94 -10.84 -14.97
N ALA A 122 -12.26 -11.51 -15.87
CA ALA A 122 -12.05 -11.07 -17.26
C ALA A 122 -13.36 -10.91 -18.06
N ASP A 123 -14.42 -11.58 -17.65
CA ASP A 123 -15.77 -11.42 -18.22
C ASP A 123 -16.54 -10.20 -17.71
N GLY A 124 -15.91 -9.42 -16.80
CA GLY A 124 -16.48 -8.19 -16.24
C GLY A 124 -17.42 -8.42 -15.06
N ARG A 125 -17.42 -9.63 -14.45
CA ARG A 125 -18.17 -9.92 -13.22
C ARG A 125 -17.36 -9.55 -11.99
N LEU A 126 -18.06 -9.02 -11.00
CA LEU A 126 -17.51 -8.65 -9.71
C LEU A 126 -17.94 -9.66 -8.64
N TRP A 127 -16.97 -10.12 -7.86
CA TRP A 127 -17.12 -11.08 -6.79
C TRP A 127 -16.68 -10.46 -5.48
N THR A 128 -17.40 -10.74 -4.40
CA THR A 128 -17.05 -10.24 -3.07
C THR A 128 -17.15 -11.34 -2.02
N PHE A 129 -16.36 -11.22 -0.98
CA PHE A 129 -16.36 -12.10 0.20
C PHE A 129 -15.71 -11.38 1.38
N GLY A 130 -15.94 -11.88 2.58
CA GLY A 130 -15.52 -11.29 3.84
C GLY A 130 -16.69 -10.76 4.66
N LYS A 131 -16.45 -9.74 5.51
CA LYS A 131 -17.47 -9.11 6.36
C LYS A 131 -18.49 -8.35 5.49
N GLY A 132 -19.77 -8.50 5.82
CA GLY A 132 -20.88 -7.89 5.08
C GLY A 132 -21.91 -7.17 5.93
N SER A 133 -21.62 -6.95 7.24
CA SER A 133 -22.56 -6.37 8.21
C SER A 133 -23.12 -5.00 7.81
N ASN A 134 -22.37 -4.24 7.01
CA ASN A 134 -22.73 -2.88 6.59
C ASN A 134 -23.13 -2.81 5.11
N GLY A 135 -23.39 -3.97 4.49
CA GLY A 135 -23.78 -4.04 3.08
C GLY A 135 -22.64 -3.97 2.08
N GLN A 136 -21.37 -3.85 2.52
CA GLN A 136 -20.21 -3.66 1.65
C GLN A 136 -19.96 -4.80 0.65
N LEU A 137 -20.59 -5.98 0.83
CA LEU A 137 -20.50 -7.07 -0.12
C LEU A 137 -21.42 -6.90 -1.35
N GLY A 138 -22.45 -6.05 -1.27
CA GLY A 138 -23.30 -5.71 -2.42
C GLY A 138 -24.38 -6.74 -2.79
N HIS A 139 -24.70 -7.69 -1.89
CA HIS A 139 -25.66 -8.79 -2.16
C HIS A 139 -27.11 -8.49 -1.77
N GLY A 140 -27.44 -7.26 -1.32
CA GLY A 140 -28.82 -6.87 -1.08
C GLY A 140 -29.42 -7.34 0.23
N GLY A 141 -28.75 -7.18 1.34
CA GLY A 141 -29.33 -7.44 2.65
C GLY A 141 -29.67 -8.92 2.95
N VAL A 142 -29.10 -9.83 2.20
CA VAL A 142 -29.17 -11.25 2.51
C VAL A 142 -28.36 -11.48 3.79
N GLU A 143 -29.07 -11.70 4.88
CA GLU A 143 -28.48 -12.18 6.12
C GLU A 143 -27.98 -13.59 5.88
N PHE A 144 -26.71 -13.73 5.46
CA PHE A 144 -26.08 -15.03 5.44
C PHE A 144 -25.89 -15.45 6.90
N GLN A 145 -26.74 -16.34 7.39
CA GLN A 145 -26.48 -17.07 8.60
C GLN A 145 -25.32 -18.02 8.31
N LEU A 146 -24.26 -17.93 9.09
CA LEU A 146 -23.32 -19.03 9.19
C LEU A 146 -24.13 -20.25 9.67
N GLU A 147 -24.13 -21.36 8.91
CA GLU A 147 -24.68 -22.62 9.37
C GLU A 147 -23.85 -23.09 10.58
N GLY A 148 -24.38 -22.90 11.79
CA GLY A 148 -23.71 -23.31 13.03
C GLY A 148 -24.11 -22.42 14.21
N GLY A 149 -25.36 -22.55 14.62
CA GLY A 149 -26.06 -22.16 15.84
C GLY A 149 -25.22 -21.44 16.91
N GLU A 150 -25.50 -20.25 17.05
CA GLU A 150 -25.50 -19.22 18.06
C GLU A 150 -25.14 -17.89 17.37
N ALA A 151 -26.10 -16.98 17.35
CA ALA A 151 -26.04 -15.74 16.61
C ALA A 151 -24.94 -14.84 17.20
N ASP A 152 -23.74 -14.94 16.68
CA ASP A 152 -22.76 -13.87 16.84
C ASP A 152 -23.08 -12.79 15.80
N TRP A 153 -23.96 -11.85 16.20
CA TRP A 153 -24.43 -10.69 15.43
C TRP A 153 -23.26 -9.79 14.94
N MET A 154 -22.05 -10.08 15.39
CA MET A 154 -20.85 -9.31 15.12
C MET A 154 -20.16 -9.68 13.78
N TYR A 155 -20.50 -10.83 13.14
CA TYR A 155 -19.79 -11.32 11.96
C TYR A 155 -20.73 -11.80 10.84
N LYS A 156 -21.62 -10.93 10.39
CA LYS A 156 -22.38 -11.20 9.14
C LYS A 156 -21.40 -11.10 7.96
N GLY A 157 -21.17 -12.19 7.22
CA GLY A 157 -20.24 -12.19 6.09
C GLY A 157 -20.38 -13.39 5.18
N VAL A 158 -19.68 -13.34 4.06
CA VAL A 158 -19.64 -14.40 3.05
C VAL A 158 -18.22 -14.94 2.95
N LEU A 159 -18.05 -16.23 3.18
CA LEU A 159 -16.74 -16.87 3.23
C LEU A 159 -16.20 -17.27 1.84
N ALA A 160 -17.10 -17.65 0.93
CA ALA A 160 -16.74 -18.00 -0.44
C ALA A 160 -16.95 -16.81 -1.39
N PRO A 161 -16.14 -16.67 -2.44
CA PRO A 161 -16.39 -15.67 -3.46
C PRO A 161 -17.81 -15.80 -4.02
N THR A 162 -18.60 -14.73 -3.91
CA THR A 162 -19.99 -14.69 -4.37
C THR A 162 -20.16 -13.56 -5.38
N PRO A 163 -20.77 -13.79 -6.56
CA PRO A 163 -20.91 -12.77 -7.59
C PRO A 163 -21.95 -11.74 -7.19
N ILE A 164 -21.68 -10.46 -7.47
CA ILE A 164 -22.69 -9.39 -7.39
C ILE A 164 -23.50 -9.42 -8.68
N THR A 165 -24.66 -10.10 -8.65
CA THR A 165 -25.51 -10.27 -9.84
C THR A 165 -26.21 -8.96 -10.26
N HIS A 166 -26.31 -7.99 -9.37
CA HIS A 166 -26.93 -6.70 -9.62
C HIS A 166 -26.39 -5.98 -10.87
N PHE A 167 -25.09 -6.08 -11.13
CA PHE A 167 -24.48 -5.47 -12.32
C PHE A 167 -24.92 -6.13 -13.62
N SER A 168 -25.04 -7.45 -13.66
CA SER A 168 -25.43 -8.21 -14.85
C SER A 168 -26.94 -8.25 -15.06
N GLU A 169 -27.71 -8.37 -13.98
CA GLU A 169 -29.17 -8.57 -14.04
C GLU A 169 -29.96 -7.27 -14.07
N VAL A 170 -29.55 -6.29 -13.25
CA VAL A 170 -30.26 -5.02 -13.09
C VAL A 170 -29.65 -3.91 -13.93
N LEU A 171 -28.34 -3.64 -13.73
CA LEU A 171 -27.66 -2.54 -14.41
C LEU A 171 -27.20 -2.91 -15.82
N LYS A 172 -27.10 -4.19 -16.16
CA LYS A 172 -26.71 -4.73 -17.48
C LYS A 172 -25.43 -4.13 -18.02
N THR A 173 -24.43 -3.96 -17.15
CA THR A 173 -23.14 -3.36 -17.45
C THR A 173 -22.00 -4.26 -17.01
N LYS A 174 -20.80 -4.02 -17.58
CA LYS A 174 -19.56 -4.66 -17.16
C LYS A 174 -18.75 -3.73 -16.28
N ILE A 175 -18.11 -4.31 -15.28
CA ILE A 175 -17.18 -3.60 -14.41
C ILE A 175 -15.80 -3.62 -15.02
N VAL A 176 -15.10 -2.49 -14.98
CA VAL A 176 -13.71 -2.33 -15.47
C VAL A 176 -12.73 -1.97 -14.38
N MET A 177 -13.20 -1.46 -13.24
CA MET A 177 -12.38 -1.13 -12.09
C MET A 177 -13.20 -1.24 -10.80
N MET A 178 -12.53 -1.48 -9.69
CA MET A 178 -13.15 -1.54 -8.36
C MET A 178 -12.20 -0.96 -7.31
N ALA A 179 -12.77 -0.50 -6.19
CA ALA A 179 -12.03 -0.06 -5.01
C ALA A 179 -12.82 -0.43 -3.75
N ALA A 180 -12.11 -0.75 -2.68
CA ALA A 180 -12.66 -1.15 -1.40
C ALA A 180 -12.11 -0.27 -0.28
N GLY A 181 -13.02 0.34 0.48
CA GLY A 181 -12.72 1.08 1.70
C GLY A 181 -12.84 0.21 2.95
N GLU A 182 -13.07 0.81 4.12
CA GLU A 182 -13.31 0.05 5.34
C GLU A 182 -14.64 -0.69 5.28
N GLU A 183 -15.72 0.05 5.11
CA GLU A 183 -17.09 -0.44 5.15
C GLU A 183 -17.89 -0.07 3.90
N HIS A 184 -17.23 0.42 2.86
CA HIS A 184 -17.85 0.74 1.58
C HIS A 184 -17.07 0.17 0.42
N SER A 185 -17.72 0.08 -0.71
CA SER A 185 -17.20 -0.46 -1.96
C SER A 185 -17.58 0.43 -3.14
N MET A 186 -16.71 0.46 -4.13
CA MET A 186 -16.90 1.20 -5.36
C MET A 186 -16.62 0.31 -6.57
N ALA A 187 -17.34 0.54 -7.65
CA ALA A 187 -17.07 -0.04 -8.97
C ALA A 187 -17.23 1.02 -10.06
N LEU A 188 -16.40 0.89 -11.09
CA LEU A 188 -16.48 1.71 -12.30
C LEU A 188 -16.97 0.84 -13.45
N THR A 189 -18.03 1.28 -14.12
CA THR A 189 -18.57 0.59 -15.28
C THR A 189 -17.77 0.92 -16.55
N ALA A 190 -17.93 0.10 -17.59
CA ALA A 190 -17.30 0.34 -18.90
C ALA A 190 -17.75 1.68 -19.53
N GLU A 191 -18.91 2.19 -19.15
CA GLU A 191 -19.47 3.46 -19.61
C GLU A 191 -18.96 4.67 -18.79
N GLY A 192 -18.08 4.46 -17.82
CA GLY A 192 -17.52 5.52 -16.98
C GLY A 192 -18.46 6.00 -15.87
N VAL A 193 -19.41 5.15 -15.43
CA VAL A 193 -20.31 5.42 -14.30
C VAL A 193 -19.73 4.82 -13.02
N VAL A 194 -19.73 5.59 -11.94
CA VAL A 194 -19.34 5.13 -10.61
C VAL A 194 -20.55 4.54 -9.91
N CYS A 195 -20.39 3.34 -9.34
CA CYS A 195 -21.35 2.72 -8.45
C CYS A 195 -20.73 2.59 -7.06
N THR A 196 -21.53 2.83 -6.01
CA THR A 196 -21.09 2.75 -4.61
C THR A 196 -22.11 1.99 -3.77
N TRP A 197 -21.65 1.30 -2.74
CA TRP A 197 -22.50 0.57 -1.79
C TRP A 197 -21.74 0.30 -0.48
N GLY A 198 -22.46 -0.16 0.53
CA GLY A 198 -21.96 -0.35 1.87
C GLY A 198 -22.44 0.73 2.84
N SER A 199 -21.68 1.03 3.87
CA SER A 199 -21.99 2.07 4.85
C SER A 199 -21.87 3.48 4.25
N ASN A 200 -22.78 4.37 4.63
CA ASN A 200 -22.72 5.80 4.29
C ASN A 200 -22.62 6.71 5.54
N GLU A 201 -22.25 6.16 6.68
CA GLU A 201 -22.10 6.96 7.91
C GLU A 201 -21.05 8.06 7.78
N SER A 202 -20.03 7.81 6.95
CA SER A 202 -18.96 8.77 6.61
C SER A 202 -19.22 9.53 5.30
N PHE A 203 -20.39 9.40 4.70
CA PHE A 203 -20.74 9.95 3.37
C PHE A 203 -19.80 9.47 2.24
N ALA A 204 -19.12 8.35 2.45
CA ALA A 204 -18.17 7.80 1.48
C ALA A 204 -18.84 7.26 0.21
N LEU A 205 -20.16 7.05 0.22
CA LEU A 205 -20.90 6.61 -0.96
C LEU A 205 -21.15 7.74 -1.96
N GLY A 206 -21.03 9.02 -1.56
CA GLY A 206 -21.31 10.17 -2.45
C GLY A 206 -22.80 10.40 -2.72
N HIS A 207 -23.68 9.88 -1.87
CA HIS A 207 -25.11 10.09 -1.87
C HIS A 207 -25.52 10.89 -0.65
N GLN A 208 -26.58 11.69 -0.79
CA GLN A 208 -27.15 12.41 0.35
C GLN A 208 -27.81 11.45 1.34
N GLY A 209 -27.66 11.78 2.63
CA GLY A 209 -28.22 10.98 3.74
C GLY A 209 -27.25 9.95 4.31
N VAL A 210 -27.53 9.54 5.53
CA VAL A 210 -26.66 8.64 6.33
C VAL A 210 -26.99 7.14 6.17
N GLY A 211 -27.94 6.78 5.33
CA GLY A 211 -28.30 5.37 5.10
C GLY A 211 -27.30 4.65 4.20
N GLY A 212 -26.91 3.44 4.57
CA GLY A 212 -26.10 2.57 3.70
C GLY A 212 -26.93 1.83 2.65
N TYR A 213 -26.27 1.31 1.63
CA TYR A 213 -26.88 0.52 0.57
C TYR A 213 -26.30 -0.88 0.52
N GLY A 214 -27.15 -1.90 0.64
CA GLY A 214 -26.74 -3.31 0.52
C GLY A 214 -26.49 -3.77 -0.92
N THR A 215 -26.86 -2.96 -1.92
CA THR A 215 -26.63 -3.22 -3.35
C THR A 215 -25.96 -2.04 -4.02
N PRO A 216 -25.23 -2.24 -5.12
CA PRO A 216 -24.62 -1.15 -5.89
C PRO A 216 -25.63 -0.10 -6.35
N VAL A 217 -25.36 1.18 -6.08
CA VAL A 217 -26.15 2.33 -6.52
C VAL A 217 -25.28 3.23 -7.39
N MET A 218 -25.81 3.63 -8.56
CA MET A 218 -25.08 4.51 -9.48
C MET A 218 -25.08 5.96 -8.96
N LEU A 219 -23.91 6.59 -8.96
CA LEU A 219 -23.78 8.02 -8.80
C LEU A 219 -24.24 8.75 -10.07
N ASP A 220 -24.83 9.93 -9.88
CA ASP A 220 -25.23 10.77 -11.01
C ASP A 220 -24.01 11.20 -11.83
N ARG A 221 -23.98 10.84 -13.11
CA ARG A 221 -22.92 11.25 -14.05
C ARG A 221 -22.75 12.77 -14.15
N ALA A 222 -23.81 13.52 -13.97
CA ALA A 222 -23.76 14.98 -14.03
C ALA A 222 -22.87 15.57 -12.93
N SER A 223 -22.70 14.88 -11.81
CA SER A 223 -21.80 15.28 -10.73
C SER A 223 -20.34 15.37 -11.17
N PHE A 224 -19.91 14.53 -12.11
CA PHE A 224 -18.52 14.47 -12.59
C PHE A 224 -18.28 15.30 -13.86
N LYS A 225 -19.31 15.80 -14.51
CA LYS A 225 -19.24 16.57 -15.78
C LYS A 225 -18.55 15.85 -16.94
N SER A 226 -18.04 14.66 -16.75
CA SER A 226 -17.31 13.84 -17.70
C SER A 226 -17.27 12.38 -17.26
N ASN A 227 -16.83 11.48 -18.14
CA ASN A 227 -16.65 10.06 -17.79
C ASN A 227 -15.52 9.91 -16.78
N VAL A 228 -15.80 9.15 -15.71
CA VAL A 228 -14.77 8.71 -14.77
C VAL A 228 -13.94 7.61 -15.42
N VAL A 229 -12.63 7.63 -15.18
CA VAL A 229 -11.66 6.65 -15.71
C VAL A 229 -10.85 5.99 -14.62
N TYR A 230 -10.88 6.52 -13.39
CA TYR A 230 -10.17 5.98 -12.25
C TYR A 230 -10.95 6.22 -10.97
N ILE A 231 -11.01 5.23 -10.08
CA ILE A 231 -11.64 5.32 -8.76
C ILE A 231 -10.70 4.78 -7.68
N GLN A 232 -10.84 5.31 -6.47
CA GLN A 232 -10.11 4.82 -5.30
C GLN A 232 -10.97 5.03 -4.04
N ALA A 233 -10.85 4.13 -3.09
CA ALA A 233 -11.44 4.23 -1.76
C ALA A 233 -10.35 4.30 -0.70
N GLY A 234 -10.48 5.21 0.23
CA GLY A 234 -9.76 5.23 1.49
C GLY A 234 -10.57 4.54 2.58
N GLU A 235 -10.19 4.72 3.84
CA GLU A 235 -10.92 4.15 4.98
C GLU A 235 -12.36 4.69 5.01
N HIS A 236 -12.52 6.01 5.03
CA HIS A 236 -13.80 6.72 5.17
C HIS A 236 -14.05 7.77 4.09
N HIS A 237 -13.33 7.72 2.98
CA HIS A 237 -13.48 8.67 1.89
C HIS A 237 -13.26 7.99 0.54
N SER A 238 -13.67 8.68 -0.49
CA SER A 238 -13.66 8.17 -1.86
C SER A 238 -13.10 9.20 -2.83
N ALA A 239 -12.52 8.72 -3.91
CA ALA A 239 -11.93 9.52 -4.96
C ALA A 239 -12.30 9.00 -6.35
N ALA A 240 -12.41 9.91 -7.31
CA ALA A 240 -12.58 9.59 -8.72
C ALA A 240 -11.80 10.58 -9.59
N VAL A 241 -11.20 10.08 -10.68
CA VAL A 241 -10.53 10.91 -11.68
C VAL A 241 -11.28 10.81 -12.99
N THR A 242 -11.60 11.93 -13.60
CA THR A 242 -12.27 11.97 -14.92
C THR A 242 -11.25 11.85 -16.06
N LYS A 243 -11.75 11.61 -17.27
CA LYS A 243 -10.95 11.53 -18.50
C LYS A 243 -10.11 12.79 -18.74
N GLU A 244 -10.60 13.95 -18.33
CA GLU A 244 -9.92 15.24 -18.42
C GLU A 244 -8.81 15.38 -17.35
N GLY A 245 -8.82 14.50 -16.33
CA GLY A 245 -7.88 14.51 -15.23
C GLY A 245 -8.30 15.41 -14.07
N THR A 246 -9.60 15.70 -13.95
CA THR A 246 -10.15 16.35 -12.74
C THR A 246 -10.30 15.31 -11.65
N LEU A 247 -9.71 15.58 -10.48
CA LEU A 247 -9.87 14.75 -9.27
C LEU A 247 -11.09 15.22 -8.48
N PHE A 248 -11.96 14.30 -8.14
CA PHE A 248 -13.10 14.48 -7.24
C PHE A 248 -12.85 13.71 -5.94
N MET A 249 -13.20 14.34 -4.81
CA MET A 249 -13.10 13.76 -3.48
C MET A 249 -14.40 13.94 -2.73
N TRP A 250 -14.76 12.97 -1.88
CA TRP A 250 -15.92 13.04 -0.99
C TRP A 250 -15.77 12.07 0.18
N GLY A 251 -16.66 12.21 1.19
CA GLY A 251 -16.62 11.42 2.41
C GLY A 251 -16.13 12.21 3.61
N CYS A 252 -15.52 11.56 4.57
CA CYS A 252 -14.98 12.16 5.79
C CYS A 252 -13.81 13.09 5.49
N LYS A 253 -13.82 14.29 6.09
CA LYS A 253 -12.73 15.27 5.99
C LYS A 253 -11.66 15.13 7.05
N SER A 254 -11.85 14.22 8.01
CA SER A 254 -10.88 14.01 9.09
C SER A 254 -9.46 13.99 8.54
N ASP A 255 -8.54 14.55 9.27
CA ASP A 255 -7.12 14.60 8.89
C ASP A 255 -6.80 15.40 7.62
N GLY A 256 -7.78 16.07 7.00
CA GLY A 256 -7.58 16.81 5.76
C GLY A 256 -7.47 15.95 4.52
N VAL A 257 -7.81 14.65 4.59
CA VAL A 257 -7.62 13.65 3.51
C VAL A 257 -8.29 13.99 2.19
N LEU A 258 -9.29 14.88 2.20
CA LEU A 258 -9.97 15.31 0.97
C LEU A 258 -9.21 16.38 0.18
N GLY A 259 -8.25 17.09 0.78
CA GLY A 259 -7.50 18.16 0.11
C GLY A 259 -8.33 19.38 -0.28
N LEU A 260 -9.54 19.51 0.26
CA LEU A 260 -10.50 20.60 -0.05
C LEU A 260 -10.42 21.76 0.93
N GLY A 261 -9.42 21.75 1.83
CA GLY A 261 -9.31 22.68 2.94
C GLY A 261 -10.19 22.26 4.14
N GLY A 262 -9.66 22.45 5.36
CA GLY A 262 -10.31 21.98 6.60
C GLY A 262 -10.11 20.49 6.87
N CYS A 263 -10.27 20.12 8.13
CA CYS A 263 -10.02 18.76 8.62
C CYS A 263 -11.18 18.18 9.43
N ASP A 264 -12.35 18.82 9.43
CA ASP A 264 -13.53 18.42 10.18
C ASP A 264 -14.77 18.34 9.28
N GLY A 265 -15.69 17.43 9.61
CA GLY A 265 -16.96 17.23 8.93
C GLY A 265 -16.87 16.30 7.72
N PHE A 266 -17.86 16.42 6.86
CA PHE A 266 -18.06 15.52 5.71
C PHE A 266 -18.33 16.32 4.43
N ILE A 267 -18.01 15.72 3.29
CA ILE A 267 -18.41 16.15 1.96
C ILE A 267 -19.33 15.05 1.40
N GLU A 268 -20.60 15.35 1.29
CA GLU A 268 -21.63 14.36 0.92
C GLU A 268 -21.60 13.94 -0.55
N ASN A 269 -21.20 14.85 -1.44
CA ASN A 269 -21.24 14.64 -2.88
C ASN A 269 -19.85 14.75 -3.51
N PRO A 270 -19.57 14.05 -4.62
CA PRO A 270 -18.32 14.19 -5.35
C PRO A 270 -18.00 15.66 -5.63
N THR A 271 -16.91 16.16 -5.06
CA THR A 271 -16.49 17.56 -5.14
C THR A 271 -15.14 17.68 -5.83
N PRO A 272 -15.03 18.48 -6.92
CA PRO A 272 -13.79 18.60 -7.66
C PRO A 272 -12.73 19.41 -6.91
N LEU A 273 -11.49 18.95 -6.93
CA LEU A 273 -10.35 19.77 -6.60
C LEU A 273 -9.99 20.68 -7.78
N ASN A 274 -9.54 21.90 -7.47
CA ASN A 274 -9.09 22.82 -8.51
C ASN A 274 -7.79 22.30 -9.12
N GLN A 275 -7.74 22.22 -10.45
CA GLN A 275 -6.55 21.75 -11.17
C GLN A 275 -5.31 22.63 -10.90
N ASN A 276 -5.48 23.89 -10.54
CA ASN A 276 -4.39 24.77 -10.15
C ASN A 276 -3.65 24.29 -8.89
N GLU A 277 -4.33 23.54 -8.01
CA GLU A 277 -3.70 22.91 -6.84
C GLU A 277 -2.62 21.88 -7.26
N PHE A 278 -2.69 21.38 -8.49
CA PHE A 278 -1.74 20.47 -9.10
C PHE A 278 -0.83 21.18 -10.13
N GLY A 279 -0.59 22.50 -9.97
CA GLY A 279 0.20 23.27 -10.90
C GLY A 279 -0.37 23.38 -12.32
N GLY A 280 -1.70 23.22 -12.46
CA GLY A 280 -2.39 23.25 -13.76
C GLY A 280 -2.28 21.94 -14.55
N VAL A 281 -1.69 20.88 -13.98
CA VAL A 281 -1.51 19.59 -14.64
C VAL A 281 -2.64 18.63 -14.26
N SER A 282 -3.13 17.86 -15.23
CA SER A 282 -4.17 16.85 -15.02
C SER A 282 -3.69 15.73 -14.11
N VAL A 283 -4.54 15.30 -13.18
CA VAL A 283 -4.31 14.12 -12.36
C VAL A 283 -4.44 12.86 -13.21
N TYR A 284 -3.53 11.92 -13.02
CA TYR A 284 -3.53 10.61 -13.67
C TYR A 284 -4.11 9.51 -12.78
N SER A 285 -3.69 9.46 -11.51
CA SER A 285 -4.17 8.49 -10.52
C SER A 285 -4.13 9.08 -9.12
N VAL A 286 -4.85 8.47 -8.22
CA VAL A 286 -4.92 8.83 -6.80
C VAL A 286 -4.84 7.56 -5.96
N THR A 287 -4.24 7.64 -4.78
CA THR A 287 -4.26 6.58 -3.76
C THR A 287 -4.68 7.19 -2.43
N CYS A 288 -5.60 6.52 -1.76
CA CYS A 288 -6.22 6.97 -0.52
C CYS A 288 -5.78 6.03 0.61
N GLY A 289 -5.01 6.54 1.56
CA GLY A 289 -4.73 5.87 2.83
C GLY A 289 -5.76 6.24 3.90
N PRO A 290 -5.66 5.69 5.12
CA PRO A 290 -6.55 6.04 6.22
C PRO A 290 -6.48 7.53 6.62
N SER A 291 -5.29 8.09 6.66
CA SER A 291 -5.04 9.45 7.18
C SER A 291 -4.40 10.41 6.19
N HIS A 292 -4.04 9.95 5.00
CA HIS A 292 -3.47 10.80 3.94
C HIS A 292 -3.85 10.29 2.54
N THR A 293 -3.72 11.17 1.57
CA THR A 293 -4.01 10.90 0.17
C THR A 293 -2.83 11.35 -0.68
N MET A 294 -2.55 10.62 -1.75
CA MET A 294 -1.55 11.00 -2.75
C MET A 294 -2.17 11.01 -4.15
N ALA A 295 -1.72 11.92 -5.00
CA ALA A 295 -2.06 11.93 -6.41
C ALA A 295 -0.80 11.94 -7.28
N ILE A 296 -0.90 11.34 -8.45
CA ILE A 296 0.12 11.41 -9.49
C ILE A 296 -0.46 12.20 -10.65
N THR A 297 0.25 13.23 -11.10
CA THR A 297 -0.12 14.00 -12.28
C THR A 297 0.45 13.40 -13.57
N LYS A 298 -0.11 13.75 -14.74
CA LYS A 298 0.30 13.19 -16.04
C LYS A 298 1.77 13.44 -16.39
N ASP A 299 2.39 14.45 -15.80
CA ASP A 299 3.83 14.70 -15.91
C ASP A 299 4.69 13.83 -14.98
N GLY A 300 4.07 12.97 -14.17
CA GLY A 300 4.75 12.03 -13.27
C GLY A 300 5.17 12.65 -11.92
N ARG A 301 4.62 13.80 -11.53
CA ARG A 301 4.84 14.38 -10.20
C ARG A 301 3.89 13.75 -9.19
N ALA A 302 4.38 13.58 -7.97
CA ALA A 302 3.58 13.16 -6.84
C ALA A 302 3.17 14.35 -5.98
N TRP A 303 1.95 14.29 -5.47
CA TRP A 303 1.32 15.24 -4.58
C TRP A 303 0.76 14.49 -3.39
N MET A 304 0.79 15.08 -2.19
CA MET A 304 0.21 14.47 -1.01
C MET A 304 -0.51 15.51 -0.14
N TRP A 305 -1.47 15.05 0.64
CA TRP A 305 -2.20 15.84 1.63
C TRP A 305 -2.81 14.93 2.68
N GLY A 306 -3.31 15.52 3.77
CA GLY A 306 -3.78 14.80 4.95
C GLY A 306 -2.78 14.91 6.10
N VAL A 307 -2.74 13.92 6.97
CA VAL A 307 -1.72 13.84 8.02
C VAL A 307 -0.37 13.66 7.33
N SER A 308 0.47 14.65 7.49
CA SER A 308 1.82 14.59 6.94
C SER A 308 2.77 13.80 7.84
N GLY A 309 2.36 13.46 9.08
CA GLY A 309 3.31 13.06 10.10
C GLY A 309 4.43 14.11 10.18
N ASP A 310 5.49 13.93 10.85
CA ASP A 310 6.62 14.88 10.81
C ASP A 310 7.39 14.89 9.47
N PHE A 311 6.68 14.61 8.38
CA PHE A 311 7.20 14.26 7.04
C PHE A 311 7.89 15.37 6.28
N LEU A 312 7.59 16.65 6.56
CA LEU A 312 8.11 17.75 5.78
C LEU A 312 8.46 18.99 6.64
N GLY A 313 8.84 18.79 7.90
CA GLY A 313 9.19 19.90 8.77
C GLY A 313 7.98 20.72 9.24
N GLU A 314 8.18 21.56 10.21
CA GLU A 314 7.16 22.42 10.80
C GLU A 314 6.48 23.34 9.77
N TRP A 315 5.36 22.91 9.21
CA TRP A 315 4.49 23.77 8.42
C TRP A 315 3.27 24.15 9.26
N ASN A 316 3.37 25.28 9.92
CA ASN A 316 2.21 25.96 10.48
C ASN A 316 1.56 26.76 9.34
N GLU A 317 0.43 26.29 8.80
CA GLU A 317 -0.42 27.18 8.02
C GLU A 317 -0.87 28.34 8.94
N PRO A 318 -0.76 29.60 8.50
CA PRO A 318 -1.23 30.73 9.27
C PRO A 318 -2.76 30.71 9.35
N GLY A 319 -3.31 30.27 10.46
CA GLY A 319 -4.76 30.21 10.64
C GLY A 319 -5.22 29.31 11.79
N GLY A 320 -4.29 28.76 12.55
CA GLY A 320 -4.45 28.08 13.83
C GLY A 320 -5.84 27.65 14.22
N GLN A 321 -6.21 26.40 13.99
CA GLN A 321 -7.07 25.62 14.89
C GLN A 321 -6.94 24.14 14.51
N SER A 322 -6.61 23.28 15.49
CA SER A 322 -6.81 21.82 15.48
C SER A 322 -6.14 20.96 14.38
N CYS A 323 -5.53 21.52 13.35
CA CYS A 323 -5.00 20.82 12.17
C CYS A 323 -3.47 20.93 12.04
N THR A 324 -2.74 21.11 13.12
CA THR A 324 -1.27 21.15 13.11
C THR A 324 -0.69 19.83 12.62
N GLY A 325 0.32 19.89 11.74
CA GLY A 325 0.93 18.69 11.14
C GLY A 325 0.13 18.06 10.01
N ARG A 326 -0.76 18.82 9.33
CA ARG A 326 -1.59 18.35 8.23
C ARG A 326 -1.52 19.28 7.03
N PHE A 327 -1.40 18.71 5.84
CA PHE A 327 -1.63 19.43 4.58
C PHE A 327 -3.12 19.35 4.24
N LEU A 328 -3.80 20.47 4.31
CA LEU A 328 -5.24 20.53 4.01
C LEU A 328 -5.55 20.65 2.51
N ARG A 329 -4.51 20.83 1.69
CA ARG A 329 -4.55 20.94 0.22
C ARG A 329 -3.41 20.14 -0.39
N PRO A 330 -3.50 19.76 -1.68
CA PRO A 330 -2.42 19.06 -2.37
C PRO A 330 -1.10 19.81 -2.25
N HIS A 331 -0.08 19.14 -1.74
CA HIS A 331 1.28 19.63 -1.60
C HIS A 331 2.22 18.82 -2.51
N PRO A 332 3.06 19.46 -3.36
CA PRO A 332 3.97 18.76 -4.26
C PRO A 332 5.11 18.10 -3.47
N ILE A 333 5.45 16.87 -3.82
CA ILE A 333 6.67 16.23 -3.34
C ILE A 333 7.80 16.60 -4.32
N ASP A 334 8.92 17.12 -3.80
CA ASP A 334 10.02 17.55 -4.66
C ASP A 334 10.59 16.35 -5.45
N PRO A 335 10.61 16.41 -6.79
CA PRO A 335 11.15 15.36 -7.65
C PRO A 335 12.62 15.01 -7.35
N ILE A 336 13.37 15.88 -6.68
CA ILE A 336 14.77 15.63 -6.30
C ILE A 336 14.91 14.40 -5.41
N HIS A 337 13.88 14.12 -4.57
CA HIS A 337 13.86 12.95 -3.71
C HIS A 337 13.82 11.61 -4.49
N PHE A 338 13.38 11.67 -5.74
CA PHE A 338 13.29 10.53 -6.65
C PHE A 338 14.37 10.59 -7.75
N GLY A 339 15.42 11.41 -7.56
CA GLY A 339 16.47 11.60 -8.57
C GLY A 339 15.95 12.22 -9.88
N GLY A 340 14.81 12.92 -9.85
CA GLY A 340 14.16 13.48 -11.03
C GLY A 340 13.35 12.47 -11.86
N ALA A 341 13.25 11.22 -11.43
CA ALA A 341 12.46 10.18 -12.11
C ALA A 341 10.95 10.47 -11.98
N ARG A 342 10.17 10.01 -12.95
CA ARG A 342 8.72 10.14 -12.96
C ARG A 342 8.08 9.06 -12.09
N ILE A 343 7.10 9.42 -11.29
CA ILE A 343 6.32 8.45 -10.52
C ILE A 343 5.26 7.82 -11.44
N VAL A 344 5.18 6.49 -11.42
CA VAL A 344 4.22 5.70 -12.23
C VAL A 344 3.20 4.95 -11.39
N ALA A 345 3.50 4.70 -10.11
CA ALA A 345 2.56 4.11 -9.17
C ALA A 345 2.82 4.64 -7.76
N ALA A 346 1.77 4.74 -6.96
CA ALA A 346 1.85 5.10 -5.55
C ALA A 346 0.86 4.26 -4.75
N SER A 347 1.17 4.06 -3.47
CA SER A 347 0.26 3.47 -2.51
C SER A 347 0.45 4.12 -1.14
N ALA A 348 -0.67 4.39 -0.46
CA ALA A 348 -0.72 5.01 0.84
C ALA A 348 -1.15 3.99 1.89
N GLY A 349 -0.33 3.77 2.92
CA GLY A 349 -0.66 3.02 4.12
C GLY A 349 -1.22 3.95 5.21
N GLN A 350 -1.19 3.51 6.47
CA GLN A 350 -1.75 4.31 7.57
C GLN A 350 -0.94 5.61 7.78
N HIS A 351 0.36 5.49 7.97
CA HIS A 351 1.28 6.61 8.23
C HIS A 351 2.53 6.53 7.37
N PHE A 352 2.49 5.83 6.26
CA PHE A 352 3.61 5.66 5.35
C PHE A 352 3.12 5.58 3.91
N SER A 353 4.03 5.83 3.00
CA SER A 353 3.76 5.82 1.57
C SER A 353 4.84 5.08 0.81
N ALA A 354 4.47 4.49 -0.32
CA ALA A 354 5.40 3.88 -1.25
C ALA A 354 5.10 4.33 -2.68
N VAL A 355 6.14 4.59 -3.47
CA VAL A 355 6.01 4.93 -4.89
C VAL A 355 6.98 4.13 -5.74
N VAL A 356 6.58 3.91 -6.99
CA VAL A 356 7.42 3.29 -8.02
C VAL A 356 7.68 4.32 -9.11
N THR A 357 8.94 4.42 -9.54
CA THR A 357 9.34 5.30 -10.62
C THR A 357 9.33 4.59 -11.98
N ASP A 358 9.39 5.36 -13.07
CA ASP A 358 9.55 4.85 -14.44
C ASP A 358 10.90 4.14 -14.68
N LEU A 359 11.86 4.33 -13.77
CA LEU A 359 13.12 3.58 -13.72
C LEU A 359 12.99 2.25 -12.97
N ASN A 360 11.77 1.86 -12.57
CA ASN A 360 11.49 0.68 -11.75
C ASN A 360 12.20 0.73 -10.37
N GLU A 361 12.32 1.89 -9.79
CA GLU A 361 12.84 2.09 -8.46
C GLU A 361 11.67 2.23 -7.49
N LEU A 362 11.81 1.63 -6.31
CA LEU A 362 10.84 1.72 -5.24
C LEU A 362 11.38 2.67 -4.16
N PHE A 363 10.56 3.65 -3.81
CA PHE A 363 10.82 4.57 -2.70
C PHE A 363 9.73 4.43 -1.66
N GLY A 364 10.11 4.65 -0.41
CA GLY A 364 9.16 4.66 0.68
C GLY A 364 9.56 5.67 1.75
N TRP A 365 8.57 6.14 2.49
CA TRP A 365 8.75 7.05 3.63
C TRP A 365 7.56 6.92 4.57
N GLY A 366 7.74 7.39 5.80
CA GLY A 366 6.73 7.32 6.83
C GLY A 366 7.17 6.59 8.08
N TRP A 367 6.30 6.52 9.03
CA TRP A 367 6.58 5.87 10.28
C TRP A 367 5.42 4.99 10.74
N GLU A 368 5.71 4.04 11.61
CA GLU A 368 4.76 3.13 12.21
C GLU A 368 4.49 3.53 13.65
N VAL A 369 3.20 3.57 14.02
CA VAL A 369 2.78 3.67 15.41
C VAL A 369 2.51 2.26 15.93
N SER A 370 3.49 1.63 16.56
CA SER A 370 3.24 0.38 17.29
C SER A 370 2.48 0.66 18.57
N HIS A 371 1.23 0.24 18.69
CA HIS A 371 0.36 0.41 19.85
C HIS A 371 0.74 -0.41 21.10
N ARG A 372 1.84 -1.13 21.10
CA ARG A 372 2.28 -1.89 22.29
C ARG A 372 3.70 -1.53 22.69
N HIS A 373 3.82 -0.66 23.67
CA HIS A 373 4.98 -0.16 24.36
C HIS A 373 5.55 1.14 23.76
N SER A 374 5.22 2.21 24.45
CA SER A 374 5.97 3.47 24.45
C SER A 374 7.45 3.19 24.66
N PHE A 375 8.23 3.15 23.61
CA PHE A 375 9.67 3.36 23.55
C PHE A 375 10.17 2.91 22.18
N TYR A 376 10.58 3.91 21.35
CA TYR A 376 11.28 3.79 20.08
C TYR A 376 10.40 3.45 18.85
N GLY A 377 10.06 4.49 18.10
CA GLY A 377 9.49 4.39 16.77
C GLY A 377 10.37 3.50 15.88
N ARG A 378 9.86 2.31 15.52
CA ARG A 378 10.44 1.46 14.50
C ARG A 378 9.71 1.74 13.21
N THR A 379 10.42 2.14 12.19
CA THR A 379 9.84 2.47 10.89
C THR A 379 9.59 1.21 10.07
N VAL A 380 8.43 1.13 9.42
CA VAL A 380 8.07 0.07 8.46
C VAL A 380 9.09 -0.08 7.33
N LEU A 381 9.94 0.90 7.14
CA LEU A 381 10.96 0.95 6.09
C LEU A 381 12.38 0.68 6.59
N GLY A 382 12.56 0.32 7.87
CA GLY A 382 13.83 -0.21 8.40
C GLY A 382 15.01 0.76 8.46
N PHE A 383 14.86 2.05 8.14
CA PHE A 383 16.00 2.93 7.92
C PHE A 383 16.01 4.25 8.71
N PHE A 384 15.06 4.55 9.61
CA PHE A 384 15.02 5.85 10.27
C PHE A 384 15.40 5.83 11.75
N ARG A 385 16.34 6.69 12.10
CA ARG A 385 16.60 7.16 13.45
C ARG A 385 15.64 8.30 13.78
N HIS A 386 15.37 8.47 15.05
CA HIS A 386 14.44 9.39 15.69
C HIS A 386 14.60 10.91 15.36
N ASP A 387 15.63 11.30 14.62
CA ASP A 387 16.08 12.69 14.55
C ASP A 387 16.19 13.23 13.10
N GLU A 388 15.73 12.50 12.08
CA GLU A 388 15.82 12.96 10.70
C GLU A 388 14.42 13.10 10.08
N GLU A 389 14.20 14.22 9.41
CA GLU A 389 12.98 14.47 8.63
C GLU A 389 12.72 13.31 7.66
N PRO A 390 11.50 12.77 7.59
CA PRO A 390 11.19 11.63 6.76
C PRO A 390 11.09 12.01 5.29
N THR A 391 12.21 12.16 4.63
CA THR A 391 12.27 12.30 3.17
C THR A 391 12.13 10.94 2.49
N PRO A 392 11.57 10.86 1.27
CA PRO A 392 11.53 9.65 0.47
C PRO A 392 12.90 8.99 0.37
N VAL A 393 13.02 7.75 0.83
CA VAL A 393 14.25 6.98 0.74
C VAL A 393 14.08 5.93 -0.33
N ARG A 394 15.04 5.87 -1.25
CA ARG A 394 15.15 4.78 -2.18
C ARG A 394 15.35 3.49 -1.40
N LEU A 395 14.40 2.59 -1.51
CA LEU A 395 14.59 1.24 -1.00
C LEU A 395 15.73 0.62 -1.80
N PRO A 396 16.67 -0.11 -1.14
CA PRO A 396 17.82 -0.66 -1.83
C PRO A 396 17.33 -1.35 -3.09
N SER A 397 17.89 -0.97 -4.24
CA SER A 397 17.62 -1.63 -5.50
C SER A 397 18.13 -3.06 -5.39
N TYR A 398 17.27 -3.91 -4.85
CA TYR A 398 17.32 -5.27 -5.31
C TYR A 398 17.12 -5.12 -6.81
N SER A 399 18.15 -5.41 -7.58
CA SER A 399 17.97 -5.50 -9.02
C SER A 399 16.86 -6.52 -9.19
N MET A 400 15.64 -6.03 -9.38
CA MET A 400 14.44 -6.84 -9.56
C MET A 400 14.50 -7.58 -10.90
N GLN A 401 15.70 -7.70 -11.46
CA GLN A 401 16.03 -8.56 -12.58
C GLN A 401 16.28 -9.96 -12.04
N GLY A 402 15.47 -10.88 -12.48
CA GLY A 402 15.25 -12.26 -12.04
C GLY A 402 16.44 -13.23 -11.91
N ALA A 403 17.57 -12.80 -11.38
CA ALA A 403 18.78 -13.60 -11.30
C ALA A 403 19.21 -13.96 -9.86
N LEU A 404 18.33 -13.92 -8.85
CA LEU A 404 18.76 -14.00 -7.46
C LEU A 404 18.33 -15.25 -6.67
N VAL A 405 17.73 -16.25 -7.29
CA VAL A 405 17.38 -17.51 -6.60
C VAL A 405 18.61 -18.30 -6.10
N GLY A 406 19.78 -18.02 -6.63
CA GLY A 406 21.04 -18.70 -6.23
C GLY A 406 21.99 -17.87 -5.34
N ARG A 407 21.64 -16.66 -4.89
CA ARG A 407 22.59 -15.73 -4.27
C ARG A 407 22.18 -15.12 -2.93
N TYR A 408 21.44 -15.84 -2.12
CA TYR A 408 21.11 -15.38 -0.77
C TYR A 408 22.35 -14.95 0.06
N GLN A 409 23.48 -15.61 -0.17
CA GLN A 409 24.77 -15.26 0.46
C GLN A 409 25.39 -13.96 -0.10
N SER A 410 25.15 -13.61 -1.37
CA SER A 410 25.67 -12.37 -1.94
C SER A 410 24.80 -11.15 -1.64
N LEU A 411 23.50 -11.34 -1.44
CA LEU A 411 22.56 -10.28 -1.03
C LEU A 411 22.84 -9.78 0.37
N SER A 412 23.13 -10.68 1.31
CA SER A 412 23.52 -10.28 2.67
C SER A 412 24.81 -9.44 2.69
N LYS A 413 25.72 -9.65 1.72
CA LYS A 413 26.97 -8.88 1.59
C LYS A 413 26.76 -7.48 1.05
N GLU A 414 25.98 -7.36 -0.02
CA GLU A 414 25.66 -6.05 -0.62
C GLU A 414 24.85 -5.19 0.34
N HIS A 415 23.98 -5.81 1.13
CA HIS A 415 23.24 -5.12 2.18
C HIS A 415 24.10 -4.69 3.36
N ALA A 416 24.93 -5.57 3.85
CA ALA A 416 25.85 -5.23 4.92
C ALA A 416 26.85 -4.15 4.47
N LEU A 417 27.26 -4.18 3.20
CA LEU A 417 28.14 -3.19 2.62
C LEU A 417 27.42 -1.83 2.43
N ALA A 418 26.19 -1.84 1.91
CA ALA A 418 25.38 -0.63 1.75
C ALA A 418 25.01 -0.01 3.11
N PHE A 419 24.71 -0.83 4.11
CA PHE A 419 24.49 -0.39 5.48
C PHE A 419 25.74 0.22 6.10
N ALA A 420 26.89 -0.45 5.98
CA ALA A 420 28.17 0.05 6.47
C ALA A 420 28.56 1.38 5.79
N MET A 421 28.38 1.48 4.49
CA MET A 421 28.66 2.72 3.75
C MET A 421 27.66 3.85 4.09
N GLY A 422 26.37 3.53 4.26
CA GLY A 422 25.34 4.48 4.67
C GLY A 422 25.52 4.98 6.10
N SER A 423 25.92 4.10 7.02
CA SER A 423 26.18 4.48 8.40
C SER A 423 27.45 5.33 8.53
N HIS A 424 28.45 5.08 7.68
CA HIS A 424 29.73 5.83 7.72
C HIS A 424 29.57 7.28 7.20
N SER A 425 28.73 7.52 6.21
CA SER A 425 28.46 8.86 5.70
C SER A 425 27.58 9.70 6.60
N ARG A 426 26.82 9.07 7.51
CA ARG A 426 25.86 9.70 8.42
C ARG A 426 26.35 9.94 9.84
N LEU A 427 27.44 9.28 10.24
CA LEU A 427 28.13 9.59 11.47
C LEU A 427 28.81 10.94 11.28
N GLY A 428 28.09 12.00 11.67
CA GLY A 428 28.57 13.37 11.57
C GLY A 428 29.93 13.54 12.22
N SER A 429 30.62 14.61 11.83
CA SER A 429 32.00 14.94 12.20
C SER A 429 32.29 14.99 13.70
N GLU A 430 31.30 14.93 14.57
CA GLU A 430 31.47 15.04 16.03
C GLU A 430 31.64 13.70 16.76
N GLN A 431 31.29 12.56 16.14
CA GLN A 431 31.57 11.25 16.71
C GLN A 431 32.91 10.67 16.20
N ARG A 432 33.89 11.53 16.14
CA ARG A 432 35.25 11.16 15.71
C ARG A 432 35.90 10.26 16.74
N CYS A 433 36.26 9.09 16.26
CA CYS A 433 37.35 8.31 16.85
C CYS A 433 37.12 7.80 18.27
N GLU A 434 35.92 7.35 18.62
CA GLU A 434 35.81 6.41 19.71
C GLU A 434 36.24 5.01 19.24
N LYS A 435 37.10 4.37 20.00
CA LYS A 435 37.66 3.04 19.68
C LYS A 435 36.60 1.96 19.36
N GLY A 436 35.32 2.19 19.75
CA GLY A 436 34.21 1.32 19.50
C GLY A 436 33.75 1.26 18.03
N VAL A 437 33.90 2.34 17.27
CA VAL A 437 33.47 2.40 15.86
C VAL A 437 34.38 1.57 14.97
N TYR A 438 35.70 1.63 15.22
CA TYR A 438 36.67 0.77 14.50
C TYR A 438 36.47 -0.72 14.79
N THR A 439 36.02 -1.06 15.99
CA THR A 439 35.77 -2.45 16.38
C THR A 439 34.48 -2.98 15.71
N LEU A 440 33.49 -2.12 15.53
CA LEU A 440 32.23 -2.48 14.86
C LEU A 440 32.45 -2.69 13.34
N ASP A 441 33.20 -1.80 12.70
CA ASP A 441 33.54 -1.91 11.27
C ASP A 441 34.41 -3.14 10.99
N ALA A 442 35.38 -3.43 11.84
CA ALA A 442 36.21 -4.64 11.73
C ALA A 442 35.39 -5.92 11.97
N PHE A 443 34.40 -5.88 12.86
CA PHE A 443 33.53 -7.01 13.13
C PHE A 443 32.57 -7.24 11.95
N LEU A 444 31.97 -6.17 11.38
CA LEU A 444 31.16 -6.22 10.19
C LEU A 444 31.93 -6.75 8.98
N MET A 445 33.13 -6.27 8.75
CA MET A 445 34.01 -6.75 7.69
C MET A 445 34.38 -8.22 7.87
N LYS A 446 34.60 -8.68 9.10
CA LYS A 446 34.85 -10.09 9.40
C LYS A 446 33.62 -10.94 9.10
N MET A 447 32.42 -10.50 9.48
CA MET A 447 31.15 -11.18 9.15
C MET A 447 30.93 -11.27 7.63
N ILE A 448 31.22 -10.21 6.88
CA ILE A 448 31.09 -10.17 5.43
C ILE A 448 32.04 -11.20 4.78
N VAL A 449 33.28 -11.26 5.25
CA VAL A 449 34.28 -12.22 4.75
C VAL A 449 33.88 -13.65 5.11
N GLU A 450 33.42 -13.91 6.33
CA GLU A 450 32.97 -15.23 6.79
C GLU A 450 31.70 -15.68 6.03
N ALA A 451 30.72 -14.78 5.87
CA ALA A 451 29.52 -15.06 5.09
C ALA A 451 29.80 -15.31 3.59
N SER A 452 30.97 -14.82 3.11
CA SER A 452 31.35 -14.98 1.70
C SER A 452 31.91 -16.35 1.36
N GLY A 453 32.22 -17.18 2.32
CA GLY A 453 32.85 -18.50 2.06
C GLY A 453 34.18 -18.41 1.30
N THR A 454 34.73 -17.21 1.09
CA THR A 454 36.05 -17.03 0.46
C THR A 454 37.14 -17.23 1.49
N LYS A 455 37.95 -18.25 1.30
CA LYS A 455 39.22 -18.40 2.05
C LYS A 455 40.11 -17.20 1.73
N PRO A 456 40.82 -16.64 2.71
CA PRO A 456 41.62 -15.39 2.55
C PRO A 456 42.79 -15.46 1.58
N GLU A 457 43.05 -16.56 0.94
CA GLU A 457 44.33 -16.79 0.23
C GLU A 457 44.37 -16.27 -1.23
N GLY A 458 43.41 -15.49 -1.71
CA GLY A 458 43.45 -15.04 -3.12
C GLY A 458 43.29 -13.55 -3.39
N ARG A 459 42.87 -12.72 -2.44
CA ARG A 459 42.50 -11.32 -2.70
C ARG A 459 42.90 -10.30 -1.63
N ALA A 460 43.97 -10.54 -0.91
CA ALA A 460 44.50 -9.61 0.09
C ALA A 460 44.75 -8.20 -0.50
N GLY A 461 45.20 -8.11 -1.74
CA GLY A 461 45.49 -6.84 -2.40
C GLY A 461 44.23 -6.00 -2.74
N GLU A 462 43.09 -6.60 -3.04
CA GLU A 462 41.84 -5.88 -3.30
C GLU A 462 41.18 -5.39 -1.99
N LEU A 463 41.31 -6.16 -0.91
CA LEU A 463 40.84 -5.75 0.41
C LEU A 463 41.71 -4.62 0.99
N GLU A 464 43.04 -4.67 0.82
CA GLU A 464 43.92 -3.57 1.23
C GLU A 464 43.68 -2.29 0.40
N GLY A 465 43.38 -2.43 -0.90
CA GLY A 465 42.99 -1.30 -1.75
C GLY A 465 41.69 -0.66 -1.28
N PHE A 466 40.71 -1.46 -0.88
CA PHE A 466 39.44 -1.00 -0.38
C PHE A 466 39.53 -0.31 0.99
N VAL A 467 40.33 -0.89 1.89
CA VAL A 467 40.64 -0.31 3.22
C VAL A 467 41.44 1.00 3.07
N ARG A 468 42.32 1.09 2.09
CA ARG A 468 43.06 2.34 1.78
C ARG A 468 42.13 3.42 1.19
N LEU A 469 41.16 3.05 0.35
CA LEU A 469 40.14 4.00 -0.19
C LEU A 469 39.25 4.55 0.93
N MET A 470 38.85 3.70 1.87
CA MET A 470 38.08 4.11 3.05
C MET A 470 38.89 4.96 4.03
N GLY A 471 40.20 4.69 4.16
CA GLY A 471 41.11 5.49 4.98
C GLY A 471 41.59 6.80 4.37
N ALA A 472 41.56 6.94 3.04
CA ALA A 472 41.98 8.16 2.36
C ALA A 472 40.93 9.26 2.32
N GLY A 473 39.64 8.95 2.58
CA GLY A 473 38.56 9.93 2.72
C GLY A 473 38.61 10.80 3.98
N ASN A 474 39.52 10.50 4.90
CA ASN A 474 39.63 11.17 6.20
C ASN A 474 40.75 12.21 6.28
N ARG A 475 41.10 12.88 5.21
CA ARG A 475 41.85 14.14 5.32
C ARG A 475 40.90 15.30 5.37
N CYS A 476 40.54 15.68 6.58
CA CYS A 476 39.87 16.94 6.85
C CYS A 476 40.81 18.12 6.64
N TYR A 477 40.32 19.10 6.00
CA TYR A 477 40.63 20.48 6.28
C TYR A 477 39.55 21.05 7.20
#